data_a4707d51eb08a4b123241753753e6e52
#
_entry.id   a4707d51eb08a4b123241753753e6e52
#
_cell.length_a   1.000
_cell.length_b   1.000
_cell.length_c   1.000
_cell.angle_alpha   90.00
_cell.angle_beta   90.00
_cell.angle_gamma   90.00
#
_symmetry.space_group_name_H-M   'P 1'
#
loop_
_entity.id
_entity.type
_entity.pdbx_description
1 polymer ?
#
loop_
_entity_poly.entity_id
_entity_poly.type
_entity_poly.pdbx_seq_one_letter_code
_entity_poly.pdbx_strand_id
1 'polypeptide(L)'
;EEIKSKERKGKECKKRSSVLDGLPSHLPALLRAYRTGEKASGIGFDWPDATGPLEKYNEEWTELREALDSPEDRDSIKEELGDVLFSLANYSRHIGFDPEDALRGAINKFHQRFRHVERSALSTGKNLRELGIDRLNVLWEDAKRLL
;
A
#
# COMPACT_ATOMS: atom_id res chain seq x y z
N GLU A 1 25.43 -41.07 23.25
CA GLU A 1 25.21 -40.96 21.79
C GLU A 1 23.71 -41.04 21.42
N GLU A 2 22.83 -41.65 22.23
CA GLU A 2 21.38 -41.71 21.95
C GLU A 2 20.58 -40.43 22.15
N ILE A 3 21.08 -39.49 22.93
CA ILE A 3 20.36 -38.22 23.20
C ILE A 3 20.49 -37.22 22.02
N LYS A 4 21.61 -37.27 21.26
CA LYS A 4 21.81 -36.42 20.08
C LYS A 4 21.05 -36.87 18.82
N SER A 5 20.54 -38.10 18.79
CA SER A 5 19.78 -38.62 17.65
C SER A 5 18.28 -38.27 17.73
N LYS A 6 17.75 -37.98 18.92
CA LYS A 6 16.37 -37.59 19.15
C LYS A 6 16.08 -36.13 18.85
N GLU A 7 17.04 -35.22 18.99
CA GLU A 7 16.88 -33.81 18.66
C GLU A 7 16.90 -33.49 17.14
N ARG A 8 17.41 -34.43 16.34
CA ARG A 8 17.41 -34.26 14.86
C ARG A 8 16.12 -34.69 14.19
N LYS A 9 15.20 -35.40 14.85
CA LYS A 9 13.91 -35.84 14.31
C LYS A 9 12.76 -34.85 14.56
N GLY A 10 12.98 -33.77 15.28
CA GLY A 10 11.95 -32.78 15.63
C GLY A 10 11.80 -31.58 14.69
N LYS A 11 12.65 -31.46 13.67
CA LYS A 11 12.49 -30.46 12.60
C LYS A 11 12.04 -31.17 11.32
N GLU A 12 10.84 -31.74 11.31
CA GLU A 12 10.12 -31.89 10.06
C GLU A 12 10.01 -30.50 9.44
N CYS A 13 10.84 -30.23 8.45
CA CYS A 13 10.69 -29.11 7.55
C CYS A 13 9.27 -29.27 6.95
N LYS A 14 8.28 -28.53 7.48
CA LYS A 14 6.96 -28.46 6.89
C LYS A 14 7.17 -28.20 5.40
N LYS A 15 6.94 -29.22 4.58
CA LYS A 15 7.10 -29.12 3.14
C LYS A 15 6.21 -27.96 2.70
N ARG A 16 6.81 -26.88 2.24
CA ARG A 16 6.05 -25.72 1.76
C ARG A 16 5.14 -26.22 0.65
N SER A 17 3.84 -26.01 0.78
CA SER A 17 2.85 -26.42 -0.21
C SER A 17 2.68 -25.36 -1.30
N SER A 18 3.06 -24.12 -1.03
CA SER A 18 2.99 -22.99 -1.95
C SER A 18 4.29 -22.18 -1.92
N VAL A 19 4.64 -21.58 -3.06
CA VAL A 19 5.76 -20.62 -3.14
C VAL A 19 5.51 -19.38 -2.29
N LEU A 20 4.25 -19.09 -1.98
CA LEU A 20 3.85 -17.97 -1.13
C LEU A 20 3.97 -18.29 0.36
N ASP A 21 4.15 -19.57 0.72
CA ASP A 21 4.35 -19.97 2.12
C ASP A 21 5.62 -19.31 2.67
N GLY A 22 5.54 -18.87 3.92
CA GLY A 22 6.62 -18.19 4.61
C GLY A 22 6.64 -16.67 4.42
N LEU A 23 5.65 -16.08 3.75
CA LEU A 23 5.38 -14.64 3.85
C LEU A 23 4.76 -14.37 5.23
N PRO A 24 5.41 -13.54 6.08
CA PRO A 24 4.85 -13.24 7.39
C PRO A 24 3.50 -12.52 7.27
N SER A 25 2.49 -13.01 7.98
CA SER A 25 1.14 -12.43 7.95
C SER A 25 1.06 -11.02 8.58
N HIS A 26 2.03 -10.69 9.44
CA HIS A 26 2.09 -9.41 10.15
C HIS A 26 2.77 -8.28 9.36
N LEU A 27 3.27 -8.55 8.15
CA LEU A 27 3.82 -7.50 7.30
C LEU A 27 2.75 -6.45 6.96
N PRO A 28 3.12 -5.17 6.86
CA PRO A 28 2.26 -4.13 6.29
C PRO A 28 1.70 -4.58 4.92
N ALA A 29 0.44 -4.26 4.65
CA ALA A 29 -0.29 -4.87 3.53
C ALA A 29 0.35 -4.59 2.16
N LEU A 30 0.81 -3.35 1.91
CA LEU A 30 1.48 -3.01 0.64
C LEU A 30 2.82 -3.73 0.49
N LEU A 31 3.61 -3.83 1.56
CA LEU A 31 4.85 -4.59 1.54
C LEU A 31 4.58 -6.08 1.29
N ARG A 32 3.52 -6.63 1.89
CA ARG A 32 3.13 -8.03 1.67
C ARG A 32 2.70 -8.26 0.22
N ALA A 33 1.93 -7.35 -0.38
CA ALA A 33 1.57 -7.40 -1.80
C ALA A 33 2.82 -7.38 -2.70
N TYR A 34 3.75 -6.47 -2.45
CA TYR A 34 5.04 -6.39 -3.14
C TYR A 34 5.81 -7.72 -3.06
N ARG A 35 5.97 -8.28 -1.85
CA ARG A 35 6.67 -9.55 -1.62
C ARG A 35 5.95 -10.75 -2.27
N THR A 36 4.63 -10.71 -2.36
CA THR A 36 3.85 -11.71 -3.10
C THR A 36 4.22 -11.68 -4.57
N GLY A 37 4.28 -10.50 -5.19
CA GLY A 37 4.72 -10.33 -6.57
C GLY A 37 6.17 -10.82 -6.81
N GLU A 38 7.10 -10.51 -5.91
CA GLU A 38 8.48 -11.00 -5.99
C GLU A 38 8.54 -12.54 -5.98
N LYS A 39 7.78 -13.18 -5.11
CA LYS A 39 7.77 -14.65 -5.03
C LYS A 39 7.15 -15.29 -6.29
N ALA A 40 6.08 -14.71 -6.82
CA ALA A 40 5.46 -15.16 -8.07
C ALA A 40 6.44 -14.99 -9.26
N SER A 41 7.10 -13.84 -9.35
CA SER A 41 8.15 -13.56 -10.33
C SER A 41 9.28 -14.58 -10.29
N GLY A 42 9.71 -14.97 -9.08
CA GLY A 42 10.80 -15.94 -8.88
C GLY A 42 10.55 -17.34 -9.46
N ILE A 43 9.30 -17.69 -9.79
CA ILE A 43 8.95 -18.94 -10.48
C ILE A 43 8.55 -18.72 -11.94
N GLY A 44 8.77 -17.51 -12.47
CA GLY A 44 8.43 -17.16 -13.85
C GLY A 44 6.99 -16.66 -14.05
N PHE A 45 6.21 -16.46 -12.98
CA PHE A 45 4.87 -15.88 -13.07
C PHE A 45 4.95 -14.36 -12.94
N ASP A 46 5.30 -13.70 -14.06
CA ASP A 46 5.46 -12.25 -14.12
C ASP A 46 5.30 -11.72 -15.55
N TRP A 47 5.06 -10.43 -15.68
CA TRP A 47 5.10 -9.71 -16.94
C TRP A 47 6.56 -9.41 -17.36
N PRO A 48 6.85 -9.35 -18.67
CA PRO A 48 8.20 -9.08 -19.15
C PRO A 48 8.70 -7.66 -18.84
N ASP A 49 7.78 -6.71 -18.69
CA ASP A 49 8.08 -5.30 -18.41
C ASP A 49 6.95 -4.63 -17.63
N ALA A 50 7.07 -3.32 -17.37
CA ALA A 50 6.12 -2.56 -16.60
C ALA A 50 4.80 -2.22 -17.34
N THR A 51 4.70 -2.50 -18.63
CA THR A 51 3.50 -2.19 -19.45
C THR A 51 2.32 -3.04 -18.99
N GLY A 52 2.51 -4.35 -18.83
CA GLY A 52 1.46 -5.27 -18.38
C GLY A 52 0.89 -4.92 -17.00
N PRO A 53 1.72 -4.70 -15.97
CA PRO A 53 1.25 -4.24 -14.67
C PRO A 53 0.51 -2.89 -14.71
N LEU A 54 0.91 -1.97 -15.58
CA LEU A 54 0.21 -0.70 -15.74
C LEU A 54 -1.17 -0.88 -16.39
N GLU A 55 -1.25 -1.72 -17.43
CA GLU A 55 -2.52 -2.07 -18.06
C GLU A 55 -3.46 -2.74 -17.06
N LYS A 56 -2.95 -3.68 -16.25
CA LYS A 56 -3.74 -4.33 -15.19
C LYS A 56 -4.24 -3.34 -14.15
N TYR A 57 -3.39 -2.39 -13.71
CA TYR A 57 -3.84 -1.32 -12.81
C TYR A 57 -4.99 -0.50 -13.42
N ASN A 58 -4.92 -0.14 -14.70
CA ASN A 58 -5.97 0.63 -15.38
C ASN A 58 -7.27 -0.18 -15.53
N GLU A 59 -7.18 -1.49 -15.73
CA GLU A 59 -8.31 -2.41 -15.73
C GLU A 59 -9.02 -2.39 -14.38
N GLU A 60 -8.29 -2.68 -13.28
CA GLU A 60 -8.83 -2.67 -11.92
C GLU A 60 -9.42 -1.32 -11.51
N TRP A 61 -8.78 -0.23 -11.93
CA TRP A 61 -9.34 1.10 -11.71
C TRP A 61 -10.68 1.30 -12.43
N THR A 62 -10.83 0.73 -13.61
CA THR A 62 -12.09 0.80 -14.38
C THR A 62 -13.16 -0.06 -13.71
N GLU A 63 -12.84 -1.27 -13.27
CA GLU A 63 -13.77 -2.17 -12.57
C GLU A 63 -14.25 -1.55 -11.24
N LEU A 64 -13.36 -0.92 -10.49
CA LEU A 64 -13.76 -0.15 -9.29
C LEU A 64 -14.75 0.97 -9.64
N ARG A 65 -14.51 1.70 -10.73
CA ARG A 65 -15.45 2.76 -11.15
C ARG A 65 -16.81 2.21 -11.54
N GLU A 66 -16.86 1.09 -12.23
CA GLU A 66 -18.11 0.40 -12.60
C GLU A 66 -18.83 -0.13 -11.36
N ALA A 67 -18.12 -0.70 -10.38
CA ALA A 67 -18.71 -1.13 -9.12
C ALA A 67 -19.36 0.02 -8.34
N LEU A 68 -18.82 1.24 -8.46
CA LEU A 68 -19.39 2.45 -7.81
C LEU A 68 -20.74 2.89 -8.42
N ASP A 69 -21.12 2.38 -9.60
CA ASP A 69 -22.44 2.63 -10.18
C ASP A 69 -23.54 1.85 -9.44
N SER A 70 -23.17 0.85 -8.62
CA SER A 70 -24.06 0.10 -7.72
C SER A 70 -23.63 0.27 -6.27
N PRO A 71 -23.85 1.46 -5.66
CA PRO A 71 -23.29 1.81 -4.34
C PRO A 71 -23.83 0.97 -3.18
N GLU A 72 -24.91 0.22 -3.37
CA GLU A 72 -25.49 -0.75 -2.43
C GLU A 72 -24.65 -2.03 -2.34
N ASP A 73 -23.90 -2.39 -3.38
CA ASP A 73 -23.00 -3.55 -3.38
C ASP A 73 -21.65 -3.20 -2.77
N ARG A 74 -21.64 -3.09 -1.46
CA ARG A 74 -20.45 -2.72 -0.69
C ARG A 74 -19.33 -3.73 -0.77
N ASP A 75 -19.66 -5.00 -0.94
CA ASP A 75 -18.67 -6.09 -0.99
C ASP A 75 -17.92 -6.05 -2.34
N SER A 76 -18.62 -5.86 -3.45
CA SER A 76 -18.00 -5.67 -4.77
C SER A 76 -17.07 -4.45 -4.77
N ILE A 77 -17.52 -3.29 -4.29
CA ILE A 77 -16.69 -2.08 -4.22
C ILE A 77 -15.42 -2.32 -3.40
N LYS A 78 -15.53 -3.04 -2.29
CA LYS A 78 -14.38 -3.36 -1.43
C LYS A 78 -13.39 -4.32 -2.12
N GLU A 79 -13.89 -5.29 -2.87
CA GLU A 79 -13.08 -6.23 -3.65
C GLU A 79 -12.27 -5.46 -4.69
N GLU A 80 -12.92 -4.69 -5.55
CA GLU A 80 -12.26 -3.91 -6.59
C GLU A 80 -11.25 -2.89 -6.05
N LEU A 81 -11.57 -2.24 -4.92
CA LEU A 81 -10.60 -1.38 -4.24
C LEU A 81 -9.35 -2.16 -3.78
N GLY A 82 -9.53 -3.39 -3.32
CA GLY A 82 -8.43 -4.28 -2.96
C GLY A 82 -7.54 -4.61 -4.16
N ASP A 83 -8.16 -4.90 -5.31
CA ASP A 83 -7.47 -5.26 -6.55
C ASP A 83 -6.71 -4.06 -7.15
N VAL A 84 -7.29 -2.85 -7.09
CA VAL A 84 -6.56 -1.60 -7.42
C VAL A 84 -5.30 -1.43 -6.57
N LEU A 85 -5.39 -1.63 -5.26
CA LEU A 85 -4.25 -1.49 -4.36
C LEU A 85 -3.18 -2.56 -4.61
N PHE A 86 -3.60 -3.79 -4.87
CA PHE A 86 -2.70 -4.91 -5.19
C PHE A 86 -1.99 -4.69 -6.53
N SER A 87 -2.72 -4.31 -7.57
CA SER A 87 -2.16 -4.03 -8.90
C SER A 87 -1.18 -2.85 -8.87
N LEU A 88 -1.49 -1.80 -8.10
CA LEU A 88 -0.58 -0.67 -7.89
C LEU A 88 0.71 -1.09 -7.18
N ALA A 89 0.62 -1.95 -6.15
CA ALA A 89 1.81 -2.48 -5.46
C ALA A 89 2.68 -3.31 -6.42
N ASN A 90 2.08 -4.11 -7.30
CA ASN A 90 2.82 -4.86 -8.30
C ASN A 90 3.44 -3.97 -9.39
N TYR A 91 2.72 -2.95 -9.85
CA TYR A 91 3.28 -1.95 -10.76
C TYR A 91 4.48 -1.23 -10.13
N SER A 92 4.40 -0.84 -8.85
CA SER A 92 5.51 -0.24 -8.11
C SER A 92 6.77 -1.11 -8.13
N ARG A 93 6.59 -2.43 -8.00
CA ARG A 93 7.69 -3.40 -8.09
C ARG A 93 8.37 -3.35 -9.46
N HIS A 94 7.59 -3.31 -10.54
CA HIS A 94 8.12 -3.27 -11.91
C HIS A 94 8.89 -1.98 -12.23
N ILE A 95 8.50 -0.87 -11.63
CA ILE A 95 9.24 0.41 -11.77
C ILE A 95 10.35 0.58 -10.71
N GLY A 96 10.59 -0.43 -9.87
CA GLY A 96 11.74 -0.49 -8.96
C GLY A 96 11.54 0.23 -7.63
N PHE A 97 10.30 0.44 -7.17
CA PHE A 97 10.02 1.11 -5.89
C PHE A 97 9.23 0.22 -4.94
N ASP A 98 9.57 0.28 -3.66
CA ASP A 98 8.78 -0.32 -2.58
C ASP A 98 7.54 0.57 -2.31
N PRO A 99 6.31 0.05 -2.50
CA PRO A 99 5.09 0.83 -2.33
C PRO A 99 4.82 1.22 -0.87
N GLU A 100 5.27 0.41 0.09
CA GLU A 100 5.14 0.72 1.53
C GLU A 100 6.02 1.92 1.90
N ASP A 101 7.27 1.94 1.42
CA ASP A 101 8.20 3.06 1.64
C ASP A 101 7.69 4.33 0.94
N ALA A 102 7.22 4.22 -0.29
CA ALA A 102 6.65 5.34 -1.04
C ALA A 102 5.44 5.96 -0.31
N LEU A 103 4.51 5.12 0.19
CA LEU A 103 3.35 5.58 0.94
C LEU A 103 3.76 6.20 2.27
N ARG A 104 4.73 5.64 2.97
CA ARG A 104 5.28 6.22 4.21
C ARG A 104 5.86 7.60 3.97
N GLY A 105 6.59 7.80 2.89
CA GLY A 105 7.08 9.11 2.47
C GLY A 105 5.96 10.11 2.22
N ALA A 106 4.89 9.70 1.54
CA ALA A 106 3.72 10.53 1.30
C ALA A 106 2.99 10.92 2.60
N ILE A 107 2.82 9.98 3.53
CA ILE A 107 2.24 10.23 4.86
C ILE A 107 3.09 11.24 5.65
N ASN A 108 4.39 11.05 5.70
CA ASN A 108 5.29 11.97 6.40
C ASN A 108 5.22 13.38 5.83
N LYS A 109 5.19 13.51 4.50
CA LYS A 109 5.03 14.80 3.82
C LYS A 109 3.69 15.45 4.16
N PHE A 110 2.60 14.68 4.18
CA PHE A 110 1.29 15.18 4.61
C PHE A 110 1.34 15.68 6.05
N HIS A 111 1.92 14.92 6.98
CA HIS A 111 2.04 15.30 8.39
C HIS A 111 2.84 16.60 8.57
N GLN A 112 3.94 16.76 7.86
CA GLN A 112 4.75 17.97 7.94
C GLN A 112 3.96 19.21 7.49
N ARG A 113 3.24 19.09 6.37
CA ARG A 113 2.40 20.16 5.82
C ARG A 113 1.23 20.48 6.73
N PHE A 114 0.58 19.46 7.27
CA PHE A 114 -0.56 19.63 8.16
C PHE A 114 -0.16 20.31 9.47
N ARG A 115 0.99 19.96 10.04
CA ARG A 115 1.56 20.69 11.20
C ARG A 115 1.84 22.16 10.90
N HIS A 116 2.22 22.50 9.68
CA HIS A 116 2.34 23.91 9.27
C HIS A 116 0.98 24.60 9.27
N VAL A 117 -0.05 23.96 8.74
CA VAL A 117 -1.43 24.48 8.78
C VAL A 117 -1.89 24.71 10.22
N GLU A 118 -1.67 23.75 11.12
CA GLU A 118 -2.03 23.86 12.54
C GLU A 118 -1.33 25.06 13.21
N ARG A 119 -0.01 25.19 13.02
CA ARG A 119 0.75 26.34 13.59
C ARG A 119 0.27 27.67 13.02
N SER A 120 -0.01 27.75 11.73
CA SER A 120 -0.49 28.95 11.08
C SER A 120 -1.89 29.33 11.57
N ALA A 121 -2.77 28.35 11.82
CA ALA A 121 -4.08 28.59 12.38
C ALA A 121 -3.98 29.15 13.83
N LEU A 122 -3.12 28.55 14.65
CA LEU A 122 -2.90 29.01 16.02
C LEU A 122 -2.41 30.46 16.09
N SER A 123 -1.57 30.88 15.13
CA SER A 123 -1.10 32.27 15.05
C SER A 123 -2.20 33.30 14.79
N THR A 124 -3.35 32.87 14.26
CA THR A 124 -4.53 33.72 14.04
C THR A 124 -5.46 33.78 15.26
N GLY A 125 -5.16 33.03 16.33
CA GLY A 125 -6.01 32.91 17.51
C GLY A 125 -7.28 32.08 17.32
N LYS A 126 -7.41 31.39 16.18
CA LYS A 126 -8.52 30.51 15.84
C LYS A 126 -8.10 29.05 15.82
N ASN A 127 -9.00 28.16 16.23
CA ASN A 127 -8.76 26.73 16.03
C ASN A 127 -9.08 26.32 14.58
N LEU A 128 -8.60 25.16 14.14
CA LEU A 128 -8.81 24.66 12.76
C LEU A 128 -10.28 24.59 12.36
N ARG A 129 -11.17 24.22 13.28
CA ARG A 129 -12.61 24.08 13.00
C ARG A 129 -13.30 25.42 12.72
N GLU A 130 -12.77 26.49 13.30
CA GLU A 130 -13.31 27.85 13.13
C GLU A 130 -12.90 28.53 11.83
N LEU A 131 -11.84 28.03 11.17
CA LEU A 131 -11.29 28.65 9.97
C LEU A 131 -12.11 28.38 8.70
N GLY A 132 -12.83 27.25 8.65
CA GLY A 132 -13.50 26.79 7.45
C GLY A 132 -12.54 26.28 6.35
N ILE A 133 -13.10 25.52 5.41
CA ILE A 133 -12.32 24.77 4.41
C ILE A 133 -11.52 25.69 3.47
N ASP A 134 -12.08 26.83 3.07
CA ASP A 134 -11.41 27.75 2.13
C ASP A 134 -10.12 28.32 2.74
N ARG A 135 -10.17 28.72 4.01
CA ARG A 135 -8.97 29.21 4.70
C ARG A 135 -7.96 28.11 4.95
N LEU A 136 -8.40 26.93 5.31
CA LEU A 136 -7.53 25.76 5.47
C LEU A 136 -6.81 25.40 4.17
N ASN A 137 -7.50 25.48 3.03
CA ASN A 137 -6.90 25.26 1.72
C ASN A 137 -5.82 26.30 1.40
N VAL A 138 -6.01 27.57 1.73
CA VAL A 138 -4.96 28.61 1.57
C VAL A 138 -3.73 28.25 2.38
N LEU A 139 -3.89 27.87 3.64
CA LEU A 139 -2.77 27.45 4.51
C LEU A 139 -2.08 26.18 4.01
N TRP A 140 -2.85 25.27 3.41
CA TRP A 140 -2.32 24.06 2.80
C TRP A 140 -1.46 24.37 1.56
N GLU A 141 -1.92 25.28 0.69
CA GLU A 141 -1.12 25.71 -0.48
C GLU A 141 0.14 26.45 -0.05
N ASP A 142 0.10 27.24 1.03
CA ASP A 142 1.29 27.82 1.62
C ASP A 142 2.27 26.74 2.13
N ALA A 143 1.77 25.73 2.83
CA ALA A 143 2.59 24.61 3.29
C ALA A 143 3.29 23.88 2.13
N LYS A 144 2.59 23.69 1.01
CA LYS A 144 3.16 23.06 -0.21
C LYS A 144 4.28 23.87 -0.85
N ARG A 145 4.27 25.19 -0.71
CA ARG A 145 5.32 26.08 -1.24
C ARG A 145 6.54 26.13 -0.34
N LEU A 146 6.37 25.89 0.95
CA LEU A 146 7.42 26.03 1.95
C LEU A 146 8.12 24.71 2.31
N LEU A 147 7.48 23.57 2.04
CA LEU A 147 7.91 22.22 2.42
C LEU A 147 7.88 21.25 1.24
#